data_629e2c6b427a4e5a57546b747455b1ae
#
_entry.id   629e2c6b427a4e5a57546b747455b1ae
#
_cell.length_a   1.000
_cell.length_b   1.000
_cell.length_c   1.000
_cell.angle_alpha   90.00
_cell.angle_beta   90.00
_cell.angle_gamma   90.00
#
_symmetry.space_group_name_H-M   'P 1'
#
loop_
_entity.id
_entity.type
_entity.pdbx_description
1 polymer ?
#
loop_
_entity_poly.entity_id
_entity_poly.type
_entity_poly.pdbx_seq_one_letter_code
_entity_poly.pdbx_strand_id
1 'polypeptide(L)'
;MPMADSLTFARALASMATSLLRVDRGLIVKGNRRRPEKTLELYEAEYCPYCRHVREALTELDLDAMIYPVPKGGKRYVPRLKKLGGEGKVPFLHDPNTGTKLAESEAIVKYLYEQYGLEGEEVPERRILTSTLASLTRAGSFTSLTAGKNGMYAKASKAARKPLELYSFEASPYSRLAREVLCELEIKYLLHNCGKTPGGHSDYYPPEIRYENMHNYMPGTENRRKFLERAGRIMMPYIVDPNTGVDMFQTKDIQEYLRETYGA
;
A
#
# COMPACT_ATOMS: atom_id res chain seq x y z
N MET A 1 -0.72 -23.68 -12.21
CA MET A 1 -0.28 -22.60 -11.31
C MET A 1 1.09 -22.94 -10.75
N PRO A 2 2.18 -22.18 -10.97
CA PRO A 2 3.39 -22.41 -10.20
C PRO A 2 3.05 -22.06 -8.76
N MET A 3 3.17 -23.04 -7.86
CA MET A 3 3.03 -22.82 -6.42
C MET A 3 4.04 -21.72 -6.04
N ALA A 4 3.54 -20.66 -5.36
CA ALA A 4 4.45 -19.73 -4.71
C ALA A 4 5.47 -20.54 -3.92
N ASP A 5 6.75 -20.19 -4.00
CA ASP A 5 7.74 -20.92 -3.24
C ASP A 5 7.36 -20.90 -1.76
N SER A 6 7.74 -21.93 -1.01
CA SER A 6 7.33 -22.14 0.37
C SER A 6 7.62 -20.92 1.26
N LEU A 7 8.66 -20.16 0.93
CA LEU A 7 9.07 -18.95 1.67
C LEU A 7 8.12 -17.77 1.40
N THR A 8 7.75 -17.54 0.15
CA THR A 8 6.77 -16.49 -0.23
C THR A 8 5.41 -16.79 0.39
N PHE A 9 4.98 -18.05 0.41
CA PHE A 9 3.73 -18.48 1.03
C PHE A 9 3.76 -18.29 2.55
N ALA A 10 4.83 -18.71 3.23
CA ALA A 10 4.97 -18.52 4.69
C ALA A 10 4.96 -17.03 5.09
N ARG A 11 5.62 -16.18 4.30
CA ARG A 11 5.62 -14.71 4.50
C ARG A 11 4.23 -14.10 4.26
N ALA A 12 3.49 -14.58 3.27
CA ALA A 12 2.12 -14.17 3.01
C ALA A 12 1.18 -14.57 4.16
N LEU A 13 1.31 -15.79 4.71
CA LEU A 13 0.55 -16.25 5.88
C LEU A 13 0.80 -15.39 7.12
N ALA A 14 2.06 -15.05 7.41
CA ALA A 14 2.38 -14.18 8.55
C ALA A 14 1.81 -12.76 8.36
N SER A 15 1.80 -12.23 7.14
CA SER A 15 1.15 -10.97 6.80
C SER A 15 -0.38 -11.05 6.93
N MET A 16 -1.00 -12.17 6.57
CA MET A 16 -2.43 -12.42 6.78
C MET A 16 -2.80 -12.42 8.26
N ALA A 17 -2.07 -13.18 9.09
CA ALA A 17 -2.30 -13.23 10.53
C ALA A 17 -2.29 -11.83 11.16
N THR A 18 -1.41 -10.96 10.70
CA THR A 18 -1.36 -9.58 11.15
C THR A 18 -2.56 -8.75 10.67
N SER A 19 -3.02 -8.95 9.44
CA SER A 19 -4.21 -8.25 8.93
C SER A 19 -5.47 -8.67 9.68
N LEU A 20 -5.58 -9.95 10.06
CA LEU A 20 -6.67 -10.47 10.90
C LEU A 20 -6.70 -9.81 12.28
N LEU A 21 -5.53 -9.60 12.91
CA LEU A 21 -5.43 -8.90 14.21
C LEU A 21 -5.87 -7.42 14.13
N ARG A 22 -5.92 -6.83 12.94
CA ARG A 22 -6.35 -5.46 12.69
C ARG A 22 -7.85 -5.34 12.35
N VAL A 23 -8.61 -6.44 12.42
CA VAL A 23 -10.07 -6.45 12.23
C VAL A 23 -10.46 -5.72 10.94
N ASP A 24 -10.07 -6.28 9.80
CA ASP A 24 -10.41 -5.82 8.43
C ASP A 24 -9.98 -4.39 8.03
N ARG A 25 -9.15 -3.70 8.86
CA ARG A 25 -8.61 -2.39 8.51
C ARG A 25 -7.74 -2.46 7.25
N GLY A 26 -8.00 -1.53 6.31
CA GLY A 26 -7.31 -1.50 5.03
C GLY A 26 -7.68 -2.65 4.07
N LEU A 27 -8.83 -3.30 4.28
CA LEU A 27 -9.39 -4.35 3.43
C LEU A 27 -10.60 -3.84 2.64
N ILE A 28 -11.58 -3.26 3.34
CA ILE A 28 -12.89 -2.85 2.82
C ILE A 28 -12.90 -1.35 2.59
N VAL A 29 -13.43 -0.94 1.44
CA VAL A 29 -13.65 0.48 1.15
C VAL A 29 -14.92 0.93 1.88
N LYS A 30 -14.82 2.00 2.62
CA LYS A 30 -15.95 2.71 3.20
C LYS A 30 -16.53 3.73 2.22
N GLY A 31 -15.66 4.33 1.42
CA GLY A 31 -15.98 5.30 0.39
C GLY A 31 -15.41 6.68 0.65
N ASN A 32 -15.64 7.57 -0.30
CA ASN A 32 -15.25 8.98 -0.19
C ASN A 32 -16.36 9.87 -0.77
N ARG A 33 -16.48 11.10 -0.26
CA ARG A 33 -17.41 12.13 -0.78
C ARG A 33 -16.84 12.87 -1.98
N ARG A 34 -15.52 12.90 -2.11
CA ARG A 34 -14.79 13.51 -3.22
C ARG A 34 -13.40 12.91 -3.35
N ARG A 35 -12.89 12.92 -4.57
CA ARG A 35 -11.49 12.57 -4.83
C ARG A 35 -10.62 13.82 -4.89
N PRO A 36 -9.38 13.78 -4.42
CA PRO A 36 -8.44 14.87 -4.60
C PRO A 36 -8.15 15.07 -6.11
N GLU A 37 -8.15 16.32 -6.59
CA GLU A 37 -7.78 16.66 -7.97
C GLU A 37 -6.29 16.45 -8.25
N LYS A 38 -5.45 16.80 -7.27
CA LYS A 38 -4.01 16.57 -7.27
C LYS A 38 -3.70 15.39 -6.35
N THR A 39 -2.84 14.51 -6.81
CA THR A 39 -2.45 13.32 -6.06
C THR A 39 -1.87 13.68 -4.70
N LEU A 40 -2.37 13.04 -3.64
CA LEU A 40 -1.81 13.12 -2.29
C LEU A 40 -0.37 12.61 -2.28
N GLU A 41 0.51 13.21 -1.51
CA GLU A 41 1.90 12.79 -1.35
C GLU A 41 2.12 12.22 0.07
N LEU A 42 2.48 10.94 0.14
CA LEU A 42 2.78 10.29 1.42
C LEU A 42 4.24 9.85 1.49
N TYR A 43 4.97 10.39 2.47
CA TYR A 43 6.30 9.93 2.84
C TYR A 43 6.16 8.87 3.92
N GLU A 44 6.64 7.66 3.65
CA GLU A 44 6.36 6.51 4.51
C GLU A 44 7.46 5.45 4.45
N ALA A 45 7.39 4.47 5.34
CA ALA A 45 8.21 3.28 5.30
C ALA A 45 7.36 2.04 5.56
N GLU A 46 7.52 0.99 4.72
CA GLU A 46 6.68 -0.20 4.77
C GLU A 46 6.70 -0.90 6.13
N TYR A 47 7.83 -0.91 6.82
CA TYR A 47 7.99 -1.51 8.14
C TYR A 47 7.32 -0.71 9.28
N CYS A 48 6.94 0.55 9.03
CA CYS A 48 6.46 1.48 10.05
C CYS A 48 4.98 1.25 10.38
N PRO A 49 4.62 0.92 11.63
CA PRO A 49 3.23 0.68 12.02
C PRO A 49 2.34 1.93 11.96
N TYR A 50 2.92 3.11 12.15
CA TYR A 50 2.24 4.39 12.03
C TYR A 50 1.91 4.71 10.56
N CYS A 51 2.83 4.40 9.64
CA CYS A 51 2.61 4.54 8.21
C CYS A 51 1.50 3.59 7.73
N ARG A 52 1.49 2.36 8.24
CA ARG A 52 0.43 1.40 7.96
C ARG A 52 -0.96 1.97 8.30
N HIS A 53 -1.11 2.63 9.45
CA HIS A 53 -2.37 3.23 9.85
C HIS A 53 -2.88 4.26 8.81
N VAL A 54 -1.99 5.05 8.24
CA VAL A 54 -2.34 5.99 7.16
C VAL A 54 -2.71 5.24 5.86
N ARG A 55 -1.98 4.18 5.48
CA ARG A 55 -2.30 3.39 4.29
C ARG A 55 -3.64 2.64 4.44
N GLU A 56 -3.98 2.19 5.66
CA GLU A 56 -5.31 1.64 5.96
C GLU A 56 -6.41 2.67 5.65
N ALA A 57 -6.26 3.92 6.12
CA ALA A 57 -7.22 4.98 5.84
C ALA A 57 -7.32 5.31 4.35
N LEU A 58 -6.20 5.40 3.63
CA LEU A 58 -6.20 5.59 2.18
C LEU A 58 -6.97 4.48 1.45
N THR A 59 -6.80 3.22 1.88
CA THR A 59 -7.54 2.09 1.30
C THR A 59 -9.03 2.16 1.62
N GLU A 60 -9.40 2.47 2.88
CA GLU A 60 -10.79 2.59 3.31
C GLU A 60 -11.53 3.73 2.61
N LEU A 61 -10.83 4.80 2.25
CA LEU A 61 -11.36 5.94 1.53
C LEU A 61 -11.24 5.83 0.00
N ASP A 62 -10.71 4.71 -0.54
CA ASP A 62 -10.48 4.49 -1.99
C ASP A 62 -9.67 5.63 -2.62
N LEU A 63 -8.65 6.14 -1.91
CA LEU A 63 -7.82 7.27 -2.32
C LEU A 63 -6.46 6.82 -2.82
N ASP A 64 -6.04 7.39 -3.95
CA ASP A 64 -4.70 7.20 -4.50
C ASP A 64 -3.70 8.13 -3.82
N ALA A 65 -2.45 7.70 -3.74
CA ALA A 65 -1.37 8.53 -3.21
C ALA A 65 -0.04 8.25 -3.92
N MET A 66 0.74 9.31 -4.13
CA MET A 66 2.13 9.19 -4.52
C MET A 66 2.96 8.83 -3.28
N ILE A 67 3.53 7.66 -3.28
CA ILE A 67 4.34 7.15 -2.18
C ILE A 67 5.81 7.50 -2.42
N TYR A 68 6.40 8.15 -1.42
CA TYR A 68 7.82 8.43 -1.32
C TYR A 68 8.44 7.58 -0.20
N PRO A 69 9.08 6.45 -0.53
CA PRO A 69 9.62 5.56 0.49
C PRO A 69 10.80 6.18 1.25
N VAL A 70 10.77 6.09 2.58
CA VAL A 70 11.82 6.58 3.48
C VAL A 70 12.25 5.45 4.43
N PRO A 71 12.93 4.41 3.92
CA PRO A 71 13.46 3.32 4.76
C PRO A 71 14.60 3.80 5.65
N LYS A 72 14.97 3.01 6.66
CA LYS A 72 16.14 3.30 7.50
C LYS A 72 17.40 3.37 6.64
N GLY A 73 18.19 4.44 6.83
CA GLY A 73 19.37 4.71 6.02
C GLY A 73 19.08 5.27 4.63
N GLY A 74 17.81 5.42 4.26
CA GLY A 74 17.39 6.02 2.99
C GLY A 74 17.79 7.49 2.91
N LYS A 75 18.18 7.93 1.72
CA LYS A 75 18.68 9.31 1.49
C LYS A 75 17.94 10.03 0.36
N ARG A 76 17.21 9.29 -0.49
CA ARG A 76 16.64 9.82 -1.74
C ARG A 76 15.56 10.87 -1.50
N TYR A 77 14.62 10.60 -0.60
CA TYR A 77 13.48 11.49 -0.37
C TYR A 77 13.54 12.29 0.93
N VAL A 78 14.52 12.02 1.80
CA VAL A 78 14.72 12.77 3.06
C VAL A 78 14.94 14.28 2.83
N PRO A 79 15.74 14.75 1.83
CA PRO A 79 15.88 16.17 1.59
C PRO A 79 14.57 16.86 1.20
N ARG A 80 13.76 16.23 0.35
CA ARG A 80 12.43 16.74 -0.03
C ARG A 80 11.49 16.78 1.16
N LEU A 81 11.45 15.70 1.96
CA LEU A 81 10.67 15.62 3.20
C LEU A 81 11.00 16.74 4.16
N LYS A 82 12.28 16.99 4.41
CA LYS A 82 12.76 18.10 5.28
C LYS A 82 12.36 19.47 4.73
N LYS A 83 12.46 19.68 3.42
CA LYS A 83 12.03 20.93 2.76
C LYS A 83 10.53 21.19 2.93
N LEU A 84 9.72 20.15 3.05
CA LEU A 84 8.28 20.25 3.32
C LEU A 84 7.95 20.47 4.81
N GLY A 85 8.91 20.34 5.72
CA GLY A 85 8.72 20.50 7.16
C GLY A 85 8.62 19.17 7.94
N GLY A 86 8.90 18.01 7.30
CA GLY A 86 8.71 16.70 7.89
C GLY A 86 9.83 16.20 8.81
N GLU A 87 10.83 17.00 9.19
CA GLU A 87 11.93 16.66 10.12
C GLU A 87 12.63 15.31 9.88
N GLY A 88 12.36 14.64 8.75
CA GLY A 88 12.87 13.29 8.45
C GLY A 88 12.12 12.14 9.12
N LYS A 89 11.00 12.40 9.79
CA LYS A 89 10.12 11.40 10.40
C LYS A 89 9.00 10.99 9.45
N VAL A 90 8.50 9.78 9.62
CA VAL A 90 7.38 9.22 8.85
C VAL A 90 6.33 8.59 9.78
N PRO A 91 5.04 8.61 9.42
CA PRO A 91 4.47 9.13 8.17
C PRO A 91 4.45 10.66 8.10
N PHE A 92 4.47 11.20 6.87
CA PHE A 92 4.24 12.61 6.61
C PHE A 92 3.38 12.75 5.35
N LEU A 93 2.26 13.46 5.47
CA LEU A 93 1.35 13.74 4.37
C LEU A 93 1.53 15.17 3.88
N HIS A 94 1.58 15.34 2.57
CA HIS A 94 1.38 16.61 1.89
C HIS A 94 0.16 16.49 0.97
N ASP A 95 -0.82 17.33 1.20
CA ASP A 95 -1.98 17.46 0.32
C ASP A 95 -1.85 18.74 -0.52
N PRO A 96 -1.53 18.62 -1.81
CA PRO A 96 -1.38 19.80 -2.68
C PRO A 96 -2.70 20.47 -3.05
N ASN A 97 -3.86 19.86 -2.75
CA ASN A 97 -5.18 20.44 -3.00
C ASN A 97 -5.52 21.54 -1.99
N THR A 98 -5.07 21.39 -0.77
CA THR A 98 -5.33 22.33 0.34
C THR A 98 -4.05 23.03 0.82
N GLY A 99 -2.88 22.55 0.39
CA GLY A 99 -1.59 22.98 0.91
C GLY A 99 -1.25 22.41 2.29
N THR A 100 -2.09 21.51 2.81
CA THR A 100 -1.93 20.90 4.14
C THR A 100 -0.70 20.00 4.19
N LYS A 101 0.05 20.11 5.29
CA LYS A 101 1.24 19.29 5.59
C LYS A 101 1.12 18.79 7.02
N LEU A 102 1.11 17.47 7.20
CA LEU A 102 0.89 16.84 8.49
C LEU A 102 1.92 15.75 8.76
N ALA A 103 2.47 15.79 9.98
CA ALA A 103 3.10 14.64 10.62
C ALA A 103 2.11 13.98 11.58
N GLU A 104 2.48 12.82 12.15
CA GLU A 104 1.71 12.01 13.08
C GLU A 104 0.49 11.32 12.45
N SER A 105 0.49 10.00 12.56
CA SER A 105 -0.49 9.14 11.87
C SER A 105 -1.93 9.43 12.24
N GLU A 106 -2.20 9.79 13.50
CA GLU A 106 -3.57 10.09 13.96
C GLU A 106 -4.10 11.38 13.35
N ALA A 107 -3.27 12.43 13.32
CA ALA A 107 -3.62 13.70 12.70
C ALA A 107 -3.85 13.54 11.19
N ILE A 108 -3.02 12.74 10.53
CA ILE A 108 -3.17 12.43 9.11
C ILE A 108 -4.46 11.67 8.84
N VAL A 109 -4.75 10.61 9.61
CA VAL A 109 -5.98 9.82 9.44
C VAL A 109 -7.21 10.68 9.68
N LYS A 110 -7.23 11.46 10.77
CA LYS A 110 -8.31 12.40 11.05
C LYS A 110 -8.54 13.34 9.87
N TYR A 111 -7.49 13.99 9.37
CA TYR A 111 -7.57 14.89 8.23
C TYR A 111 -8.14 14.21 6.99
N LEU A 112 -7.67 12.99 6.65
CA LEU A 112 -8.14 12.26 5.46
C LEU A 112 -9.64 11.97 5.55
N TYR A 113 -10.14 11.55 6.70
CA TYR A 113 -11.58 11.30 6.91
C TYR A 113 -12.40 12.59 6.88
N GLU A 114 -11.97 13.66 7.57
CA GLU A 114 -12.66 14.95 7.58
C GLU A 114 -12.67 15.61 6.21
N GLN A 115 -11.59 15.46 5.43
CA GLN A 115 -11.46 16.12 4.14
C GLN A 115 -12.09 15.34 2.99
N TYR A 116 -11.99 14.00 3.02
CA TYR A 116 -12.36 13.13 1.91
C TYR A 116 -13.39 12.06 2.25
N GLY A 117 -13.57 11.70 3.53
CA GLY A 117 -14.54 10.69 3.98
C GLY A 117 -15.99 11.08 3.74
N LEU A 118 -16.90 10.12 3.86
CA LEU A 118 -18.32 10.36 3.80
C LEU A 118 -18.77 11.20 5.01
N GLU A 119 -19.85 11.97 4.85
CA GLU A 119 -20.42 12.73 5.97
C GLU A 119 -20.91 11.79 7.05
N GLY A 120 -20.55 12.09 8.31
CA GLY A 120 -20.91 11.27 9.47
C GLY A 120 -20.08 10.01 9.65
N GLU A 121 -19.09 9.75 8.77
CA GLU A 121 -18.18 8.62 8.95
C GLU A 121 -17.26 8.87 10.14
N GLU A 122 -17.25 7.95 11.11
CA GLU A 122 -16.39 8.05 12.28
C GLU A 122 -14.93 7.88 11.90
N VAL A 123 -14.09 8.79 12.40
CA VAL A 123 -12.63 8.67 12.29
C VAL A 123 -12.20 7.46 13.12
N PRO A 124 -11.54 6.46 12.51
CA PRO A 124 -11.17 5.26 13.23
C PRO A 124 -10.11 5.56 14.28
N GLU A 125 -10.43 5.31 15.53
CA GLU A 125 -9.48 5.44 16.62
C GLU A 125 -8.34 4.40 16.49
N ARG A 126 -7.14 4.82 16.86
CA ARG A 126 -6.02 3.92 17.02
C ARG A 126 -6.23 3.05 18.25
N ARG A 127 -6.68 1.82 18.10
CA ARG A 127 -6.79 0.87 19.22
C ARG A 127 -5.38 0.52 19.73
N ILE A 128 -5.02 1.06 20.89
CA ILE A 128 -3.69 0.89 21.52
C ILE A 128 -3.33 -0.58 21.67
N LEU A 129 -4.26 -1.44 22.06
CA LEU A 129 -4.03 -2.87 22.25
C LEU A 129 -3.67 -3.57 20.91
N THR A 130 -4.41 -3.30 19.85
CA THR A 130 -4.10 -3.85 18.52
C THR A 130 -2.88 -3.21 17.89
N SER A 131 -2.55 -1.94 18.22
CA SER A 131 -1.32 -1.30 17.76
C SER A 131 -0.11 -1.78 18.53
N THR A 132 -0.24 -2.14 19.80
CA THR A 132 0.83 -2.71 20.60
C THR A 132 1.08 -4.18 20.24
N LEU A 133 0.03 -5.00 20.05
CA LEU A 133 0.16 -6.33 19.46
C LEU A 133 0.64 -6.27 18.00
N ALA A 134 0.11 -5.35 17.18
CA ALA A 134 0.62 -5.12 15.82
C ALA A 134 2.02 -4.45 15.82
N SER A 135 2.45 -3.84 16.91
CA SER A 135 3.84 -3.40 17.12
C SER A 135 4.71 -4.52 17.65
N LEU A 136 4.18 -5.46 18.40
CA LEU A 136 4.87 -6.66 18.88
C LEU A 136 4.89 -7.77 17.83
N THR A 137 3.82 -7.95 17.11
CA THR A 137 3.81 -8.75 15.88
C THR A 137 4.34 -7.94 14.72
N ARG A 138 4.80 -6.65 15.03
CA ARG A 138 5.31 -5.76 14.00
C ARG A 138 5.29 -6.47 12.71
N ALA A 139 4.21 -6.40 12.23
CA ALA A 139 3.71 -7.26 11.25
C ALA A 139 4.51 -7.32 9.98
N GLY A 140 5.48 -6.86 9.97
CA GLY A 140 6.58 -7.08 9.16
C GLY A 140 7.76 -7.63 9.93
N SER A 141 7.80 -7.51 11.22
CA SER A 141 9.01 -7.94 11.89
C SER A 141 8.98 -9.37 12.38
N PHE A 142 7.85 -10.03 12.48
CA PHE A 142 7.92 -11.49 12.58
C PHE A 142 8.39 -12.11 11.27
N THR A 143 7.95 -11.59 10.13
CA THR A 143 8.54 -11.95 8.82
C THR A 143 9.93 -11.35 8.63
N SER A 144 10.27 -10.20 9.22
CA SER A 144 11.62 -9.66 9.15
C SER A 144 12.56 -10.18 10.23
N LEU A 145 12.06 -10.76 11.32
CA LEU A 145 12.87 -11.54 12.27
C LEU A 145 13.20 -12.93 11.72
N THR A 146 12.28 -13.53 10.98
CA THR A 146 12.47 -14.87 10.40
C THR A 146 13.04 -14.87 8.98
N ALA A 147 12.95 -13.75 8.26
CA ALA A 147 13.32 -13.66 6.82
C ALA A 147 14.12 -12.41 6.43
N GLY A 148 14.81 -11.75 7.39
CA GLY A 148 15.82 -10.78 7.05
C GLY A 148 15.35 -9.36 6.74
N LYS A 149 14.73 -8.65 7.72
CA LYS A 149 14.60 -7.16 7.75
C LYS A 149 14.04 -6.50 6.47
N ASN A 150 13.21 -7.21 5.71
CA ASN A 150 12.68 -6.76 4.43
C ASN A 150 11.81 -5.49 4.58
N GLY A 151 11.98 -4.57 3.64
CA GLY A 151 11.28 -3.28 3.66
C GLY A 151 11.76 -2.31 4.74
N MET A 152 12.79 -2.66 5.53
CA MET A 152 13.24 -1.83 6.65
C MET A 152 14.42 -0.91 6.31
N TYR A 153 15.41 -1.41 5.60
CA TYR A 153 16.65 -0.70 5.30
C TYR A 153 16.77 -0.39 3.82
N ALA A 154 17.28 0.81 3.52
CA ALA A 154 17.64 1.16 2.15
C ALA A 154 18.73 0.24 1.61
N LYS A 155 18.58 -0.15 0.35
CA LYS A 155 19.58 -0.86 -0.44
C LYS A 155 20.09 0.05 -1.56
N ALA A 156 21.30 -0.20 -2.03
CA ALA A 156 21.84 0.49 -3.19
C ALA A 156 20.90 0.30 -4.39
N SER A 157 20.55 1.40 -5.05
CA SER A 157 19.53 1.36 -6.12
C SER A 157 19.60 2.55 -7.05
N LYS A 158 19.16 2.34 -8.29
CA LYS A 158 18.97 3.38 -9.30
C LYS A 158 17.60 4.04 -9.10
N ALA A 159 17.52 5.35 -9.32
CA ALA A 159 16.26 6.06 -9.26
C ALA A 159 15.41 5.80 -10.52
N ALA A 160 14.14 5.51 -10.35
CA ALA A 160 13.19 5.52 -11.45
C ALA A 160 12.94 6.97 -11.93
N ARG A 161 13.00 7.21 -13.23
CA ARG A 161 12.79 8.55 -13.82
C ARG A 161 11.36 9.01 -13.64
N LYS A 162 10.39 8.16 -14.00
CA LYS A 162 8.95 8.35 -13.76
C LYS A 162 8.53 7.47 -12.57
N PRO A 163 7.53 7.88 -11.78
CA PRO A 163 6.99 6.99 -10.75
C PRO A 163 6.43 5.71 -11.38
N LEU A 164 6.58 4.58 -10.71
CA LEU A 164 5.87 3.36 -11.06
C LEU A 164 4.41 3.48 -10.60
N GLU A 165 3.53 2.59 -11.06
CA GLU A 165 2.17 2.46 -10.55
C GLU A 165 2.01 1.10 -9.86
N LEU A 166 1.38 1.09 -8.69
CA LEU A 166 1.10 -0.15 -7.95
C LEU A 166 -0.39 -0.23 -7.62
N TYR A 167 -1.05 -1.27 -8.09
CA TYR A 167 -2.43 -1.61 -7.73
C TYR A 167 -2.42 -2.57 -6.55
N SER A 168 -2.95 -2.12 -5.42
CA SER A 168 -2.83 -2.81 -4.13
C SER A 168 -3.95 -2.39 -3.17
N PHE A 169 -4.06 -3.07 -2.04
CA PHE A 169 -4.77 -2.62 -0.84
C PHE A 169 -3.95 -3.01 0.40
N GLU A 170 -4.11 -2.28 1.50
CA GLU A 170 -3.18 -2.42 2.64
C GLU A 170 -3.18 -3.83 3.24
N ALA A 171 -4.35 -4.45 3.40
CA ALA A 171 -4.46 -5.79 3.98
C ALA A 171 -3.96 -6.92 3.06
N SER A 172 -3.59 -6.62 1.80
CA SER A 172 -3.09 -7.64 0.87
C SER A 172 -1.71 -8.18 1.28
N PRO A 173 -1.60 -9.46 1.66
CA PRO A 173 -0.33 -10.04 2.09
C PRO A 173 0.71 -10.10 0.97
N TYR A 174 0.26 -10.35 -0.25
CA TYR A 174 1.12 -10.44 -1.43
C TYR A 174 1.60 -9.07 -1.91
N SER A 175 0.72 -8.07 -1.90
CA SER A 175 1.09 -6.70 -2.27
C SER A 175 2.11 -6.09 -1.34
N ARG A 176 2.05 -6.44 -0.05
CA ARG A 176 3.04 -6.04 0.94
C ARG A 176 4.46 -6.42 0.52
N LEU A 177 4.65 -7.64 0.04
CA LEU A 177 5.98 -8.13 -0.36
C LEU A 177 6.55 -7.34 -1.55
N ALA A 178 5.70 -6.83 -2.45
CA ALA A 178 6.12 -5.92 -3.51
C ALA A 178 6.49 -4.54 -2.95
N ARG A 179 5.67 -3.99 -2.02
CA ARG A 179 5.96 -2.71 -1.36
C ARG A 179 7.25 -2.74 -0.54
N GLU A 180 7.60 -3.88 0.09
CA GLU A 180 8.88 -4.05 0.79
C GLU A 180 10.06 -3.77 -0.14
N VAL A 181 10.06 -4.30 -1.36
CA VAL A 181 11.14 -4.08 -2.34
C VAL A 181 11.15 -2.64 -2.85
N LEU A 182 9.98 -2.07 -3.16
CA LEU A 182 9.88 -0.66 -3.54
C LEU A 182 10.43 0.25 -2.43
N CYS A 183 10.17 -0.07 -1.16
CA CYS A 183 10.69 0.65 -0.01
C CYS A 183 12.22 0.52 0.11
N GLU A 184 12.77 -0.69 0.06
CA GLU A 184 14.22 -0.95 0.12
C GLU A 184 15.01 -0.22 -0.97
N LEU A 185 14.46 -0.17 -2.18
CA LEU A 185 15.09 0.46 -3.34
C LEU A 185 14.77 1.96 -3.45
N GLU A 186 14.04 2.54 -2.49
CA GLU A 186 13.61 3.94 -2.50
C GLU A 186 12.95 4.33 -3.83
N ILE A 187 12.08 3.48 -4.40
CA ILE A 187 11.39 3.75 -5.66
C ILE A 187 10.05 4.40 -5.36
N LYS A 188 9.85 5.63 -5.85
CA LYS A 188 8.54 6.30 -5.75
C LYS A 188 7.53 5.63 -6.67
N TYR A 189 6.28 5.54 -6.21
CA TYR A 189 5.21 4.94 -6.99
C TYR A 189 3.85 5.58 -6.66
N LEU A 190 2.98 5.59 -7.65
CA LEU A 190 1.57 5.92 -7.48
C LEU A 190 0.87 4.67 -6.96
N LEU A 191 0.35 4.74 -5.74
CA LEU A 191 -0.45 3.69 -5.15
C LEU A 191 -1.91 3.88 -5.52
N HIS A 192 -2.46 2.94 -6.30
CA HIS A 192 -3.89 2.82 -6.56
C HIS A 192 -4.49 1.90 -5.51
N ASN A 193 -5.25 2.47 -4.59
CA ASN A 193 -5.88 1.71 -3.51
C ASN A 193 -7.12 0.97 -4.01
N CYS A 194 -7.03 -0.34 -4.09
CA CYS A 194 -8.07 -1.23 -4.62
C CYS A 194 -8.71 -2.07 -3.51
N GLY A 195 -9.20 -1.43 -2.46
CA GLY A 195 -9.91 -2.11 -1.38
C GLY A 195 -11.16 -2.85 -1.87
N LYS A 196 -11.63 -3.83 -1.10
CA LYS A 196 -12.79 -4.65 -1.45
C LYS A 196 -14.10 -3.88 -1.30
N THR A 197 -15.06 -4.20 -2.13
CA THR A 197 -16.41 -3.62 -2.06
C THR A 197 -17.12 -4.04 -0.78
N PRO A 198 -17.77 -3.12 -0.05
CA PRO A 198 -18.59 -3.47 1.11
C PRO A 198 -19.70 -4.44 0.70
N GLY A 199 -19.83 -5.56 1.44
CA GLY A 199 -20.84 -6.58 1.14
C GLY A 199 -20.68 -7.28 -0.22
N GLY A 200 -19.64 -6.96 -0.97
CA GLY A 200 -19.36 -7.53 -2.29
C GLY A 200 -18.75 -8.92 -2.19
N HIS A 201 -19.57 -9.96 -2.05
CA HIS A 201 -19.12 -11.34 -1.92
C HIS A 201 -18.13 -11.77 -3.02
N SER A 202 -18.33 -11.29 -4.24
CA SER A 202 -17.47 -11.59 -5.39
C SER A 202 -16.00 -11.15 -5.21
N ASP A 203 -15.76 -10.09 -4.48
CA ASP A 203 -14.40 -9.59 -4.21
C ASP A 203 -13.59 -10.50 -3.27
N TYR A 204 -14.26 -11.40 -2.56
CA TYR A 204 -13.64 -12.33 -1.60
C TYR A 204 -13.23 -13.67 -2.22
N TYR A 205 -13.77 -14.00 -3.39
CA TYR A 205 -13.35 -15.20 -4.09
C TYR A 205 -11.93 -15.07 -4.68
N PRO A 206 -11.16 -16.15 -4.72
CA PRO A 206 -9.90 -16.19 -5.47
C PRO A 206 -10.12 -15.72 -6.93
N PRO A 207 -9.12 -15.07 -7.54
CA PRO A 207 -9.24 -14.58 -8.92
C PRO A 207 -9.67 -15.68 -9.91
N GLU A 208 -9.15 -16.88 -9.75
CA GLU A 208 -9.48 -18.04 -10.60
C GLU A 208 -10.99 -18.33 -10.58
N ILE A 209 -11.55 -18.50 -9.38
CA ILE A 209 -12.98 -18.78 -9.20
C ILE A 209 -13.85 -17.62 -9.68
N ARG A 210 -13.40 -16.39 -9.43
CA ARG A 210 -14.12 -15.17 -9.81
C ARG A 210 -14.31 -15.08 -11.31
N TYR A 211 -13.29 -15.37 -12.09
CA TYR A 211 -13.33 -15.23 -13.54
C TYR A 211 -13.87 -16.47 -14.26
N GLU A 212 -13.76 -17.66 -13.69
CA GLU A 212 -14.35 -18.87 -14.24
C GLU A 212 -15.86 -18.94 -14.04
N ASN A 213 -16.36 -18.48 -12.89
CA ASN A 213 -17.74 -18.68 -12.48
C ASN A 213 -18.62 -17.41 -12.48
N MET A 214 -18.02 -16.25 -12.71
CA MET A 214 -18.72 -14.95 -12.64
C MET A 214 -18.51 -14.14 -13.92
N HIS A 215 -19.15 -14.54 -15.00
CA HIS A 215 -19.06 -13.86 -16.30
C HIS A 215 -19.41 -12.37 -16.29
N ASN A 216 -20.15 -11.91 -15.26
CA ASN A 216 -20.58 -10.52 -15.10
C ASN A 216 -20.01 -9.86 -13.84
N TYR A 217 -18.82 -10.26 -13.38
CA TYR A 217 -18.20 -9.63 -12.23
C TYR A 217 -17.92 -8.14 -12.49
N MET A 218 -18.55 -7.29 -11.70
CA MET A 218 -18.32 -5.85 -11.70
C MET A 218 -17.97 -5.38 -10.28
N PRO A 219 -16.78 -4.80 -10.08
CA PRO A 219 -16.37 -4.28 -8.77
C PRO A 219 -17.18 -3.03 -8.39
N GLY A 220 -17.51 -2.92 -7.10
CA GLY A 220 -18.28 -1.78 -6.58
C GLY A 220 -17.44 -0.53 -6.33
N THR A 221 -16.11 -0.64 -6.22
CA THR A 221 -15.24 0.51 -5.97
C THR A 221 -14.67 1.08 -7.26
N GLU A 222 -14.43 2.39 -7.28
CA GLU A 222 -13.98 3.08 -8.50
C GLU A 222 -12.59 2.62 -8.94
N ASN A 223 -11.65 2.51 -7.99
CA ASN A 223 -10.29 2.07 -8.32
C ASN A 223 -10.26 0.63 -8.85
N ARG A 224 -11.11 -0.25 -8.33
CA ARG A 224 -11.21 -1.60 -8.89
C ARG A 224 -11.82 -1.62 -10.28
N ARG A 225 -12.81 -0.77 -10.58
CA ARG A 225 -13.35 -0.65 -11.94
C ARG A 225 -12.28 -0.20 -12.92
N LYS A 226 -11.58 0.89 -12.61
CA LYS A 226 -10.45 1.37 -13.42
C LYS A 226 -9.35 0.31 -13.59
N PHE A 227 -9.08 -0.45 -12.53
CA PHE A 227 -8.11 -1.53 -12.60
C PHE A 227 -8.58 -2.66 -13.52
N LEU A 228 -9.85 -3.07 -13.45
CA LEU A 228 -10.42 -4.08 -14.34
C LEU A 228 -10.36 -3.64 -15.80
N GLU A 229 -10.72 -2.39 -16.09
CA GLU A 229 -10.62 -1.80 -17.43
C GLU A 229 -9.19 -1.80 -17.96
N ARG A 230 -8.21 -1.47 -17.12
CA ARG A 230 -6.80 -1.41 -17.50
C ARG A 230 -6.18 -2.79 -17.72
N ALA A 231 -6.40 -3.72 -16.81
CA ALA A 231 -5.65 -4.98 -16.74
C ALA A 231 -6.47 -6.21 -17.17
N GLY A 232 -7.75 -6.02 -17.48
CA GLY A 232 -8.67 -7.09 -17.88
C GLY A 232 -9.06 -8.05 -16.75
N ARG A 233 -8.38 -7.96 -15.61
CA ARG A 233 -8.67 -8.77 -14.41
C ARG A 233 -8.16 -8.09 -13.14
N ILE A 234 -8.82 -8.36 -12.01
CA ILE A 234 -8.39 -7.88 -10.70
C ILE A 234 -7.62 -8.97 -9.97
N MET A 235 -6.31 -8.88 -9.97
CA MET A 235 -5.40 -9.70 -9.20
C MET A 235 -4.27 -8.82 -8.67
N MET A 236 -4.03 -8.80 -7.39
CA MET A 236 -3.05 -7.92 -6.75
C MET A 236 -1.95 -8.71 -6.04
N PRO A 237 -0.72 -8.20 -6.08
CA PRO A 237 -0.28 -6.94 -6.67
C PRO A 237 -0.23 -6.97 -8.20
N TYR A 238 -0.41 -5.79 -8.81
CA TYR A 238 -0.11 -5.51 -10.20
C TYR A 238 0.72 -4.23 -10.27
N ILE A 239 1.83 -4.26 -11.02
CA ILE A 239 2.74 -3.13 -11.18
C ILE A 239 2.78 -2.70 -12.64
N VAL A 240 2.95 -1.39 -12.85
CA VAL A 240 3.22 -0.80 -14.17
C VAL A 240 4.47 0.06 -14.06
N ASP A 241 5.41 -0.16 -14.94
CA ASP A 241 6.62 0.64 -15.04
C ASP A 241 6.66 1.45 -16.34
N PRO A 242 6.33 2.74 -16.30
CA PRO A 242 6.36 3.60 -17.48
C PRO A 242 7.78 3.94 -17.96
N ASN A 243 8.83 3.49 -17.27
CA ASN A 243 10.22 3.71 -17.69
C ASN A 243 10.68 2.66 -18.68
N THR A 244 10.11 1.45 -18.59
CA THR A 244 10.49 0.29 -19.42
C THR A 244 9.34 -0.20 -20.31
N GLY A 245 8.11 0.23 -20.02
CA GLY A 245 6.89 -0.25 -20.69
C GLY A 245 6.42 -1.60 -20.19
N VAL A 246 7.00 -2.11 -19.09
CA VAL A 246 6.62 -3.39 -18.49
C VAL A 246 5.44 -3.21 -17.55
N ASP A 247 4.49 -4.12 -17.62
CA ASP A 247 3.48 -4.35 -16.61
C ASP A 247 3.37 -5.83 -16.26
N MET A 248 3.06 -6.15 -15.01
CA MET A 248 2.98 -7.55 -14.59
C MET A 248 2.18 -7.75 -13.31
N PHE A 249 1.66 -8.97 -13.20
CA PHE A 249 1.13 -9.53 -11.97
C PHE A 249 2.20 -10.38 -11.26
N GLN A 250 1.84 -11.00 -10.15
CA GLN A 250 2.63 -11.94 -9.35
C GLN A 250 3.77 -11.29 -8.55
N THR A 251 3.69 -11.51 -7.26
CA THR A 251 4.61 -10.93 -6.28
C THR A 251 6.07 -11.27 -6.56
N LYS A 252 6.35 -12.53 -6.90
CA LYS A 252 7.70 -13.00 -7.12
C LYS A 252 8.32 -12.32 -8.34
N ASP A 253 7.61 -12.32 -9.45
CA ASP A 253 8.07 -11.73 -10.71
C ASP A 253 8.30 -10.22 -10.54
N ILE A 254 7.39 -9.52 -9.84
CA ILE A 254 7.53 -8.10 -9.49
C ILE A 254 8.80 -7.86 -8.65
N GLN A 255 9.05 -8.69 -7.64
CA GLN A 255 10.21 -8.53 -6.78
C GLN A 255 11.53 -8.76 -7.53
N GLU A 256 11.58 -9.78 -8.38
CA GLU A 256 12.74 -10.08 -9.24
C GLU A 256 12.98 -8.93 -10.21
N TYR A 257 11.96 -8.53 -10.96
CA TYR A 257 12.01 -7.40 -11.88
C TYR A 257 12.53 -6.11 -11.24
N LEU A 258 11.98 -5.74 -10.08
CA LEU A 258 12.40 -4.52 -9.38
C LEU A 258 13.87 -4.57 -8.96
N ARG A 259 14.35 -5.73 -8.48
CA ARG A 259 15.76 -5.90 -8.08
C ARG A 259 16.71 -5.90 -9.27
N GLU A 260 16.34 -6.52 -10.36
CA GLU A 260 17.16 -6.57 -11.59
C GLU A 260 17.22 -5.20 -12.27
N THR A 261 16.08 -4.49 -12.35
CA THR A 261 15.98 -3.21 -13.07
C THR A 261 16.57 -2.07 -12.27
N TYR A 262 16.30 -2.01 -10.96
CA TYR A 262 16.60 -0.87 -10.11
C TYR A 262 17.61 -1.15 -9.00
N GLY A 263 17.96 -2.39 -8.72
CA GLY A 263 19.09 -2.74 -7.83
C GLY A 263 20.42 -2.27 -8.41
N ALA A 264 21.39 -1.96 -7.55
CA ALA A 264 22.75 -1.56 -7.95
C ALA A 264 23.79 -2.55 -7.41
#